data_214913860946ac8409da40830f5a47b2
#
_entry.id   214913860946ac8409da40830f5a47b2
#
_cell.length_a   1.000
_cell.length_b   1.000
_cell.length_c   1.000
_cell.angle_alpha   90.00
_cell.angle_beta   90.00
_cell.angle_gamma   90.00
#
_symmetry.space_group_name_H-M   'P 1'
#
loop_
_entity.id
_entity.type
_entity.pdbx_description
1 polymer ?
#
loop_
_entity_poly.entity_id
_entity_poly.type
_entity_poly.pdbx_seq_one_letter_code
_entity_poly.pdbx_strand_id
1 'polypeptide(L)'
;TYNQHDSLIIIGGTPRGKISSDEFITHVLDEFSSVSIDSISQEELDSAKARVKSNSVFKFDSVFYQAMQVGMLETKNISWETLDRYYTVSESITLDEIKSVGKSYILNNKPLVTVLRPKQ
;
A
#
# COMPACT_ATOMS: atom_id res chain seq x y z
N THR A 1 1.65 3.64 -5.73
CA THR A 1 2.61 4.16 -6.73
C THR A 1 2.38 3.43 -8.03
N TYR A 2 2.18 4.15 -9.14
CA TYR A 2 2.08 3.55 -10.46
C TYR A 2 3.49 3.29 -11.00
N ASN A 3 3.75 2.06 -11.41
CA ASN A 3 5.02 1.67 -12.03
C ASN A 3 4.75 0.91 -13.31
N GLN A 4 5.65 1.08 -14.28
CA GLN A 4 5.60 0.37 -15.55
C GLN A 4 5.97 -1.11 -15.41
N HIS A 5 6.78 -1.43 -14.40
CA HIS A 5 7.27 -2.77 -14.06
C HIS A 5 6.87 -3.17 -12.64
N ASP A 6 7.16 -4.40 -12.27
CA ASP A 6 6.92 -4.93 -10.93
C ASP A 6 7.49 -4.01 -9.85
N SER A 7 6.79 -3.94 -8.72
CA SER A 7 7.13 -3.07 -7.61
C SER A 7 7.21 -3.85 -6.30
N LEU A 8 7.76 -3.18 -5.26
CA LEU A 8 7.89 -3.74 -3.93
C LEU A 8 6.75 -3.22 -3.04
N ILE A 9 6.28 -4.09 -2.15
CA ILE A 9 5.53 -3.67 -0.97
C ILE A 9 6.56 -3.25 0.07
N ILE A 10 6.57 -1.97 0.45
CA ILE A 10 7.54 -1.44 1.40
C ILE A 10 6.80 -1.02 2.68
N ILE A 11 7.29 -1.54 3.81
CA ILE A 11 6.84 -1.15 5.13
C ILE A 11 8.03 -0.54 5.84
N GLY A 12 7.88 0.69 6.27
CA GLY A 12 8.95 1.42 6.95
C GLY A 12 8.46 2.04 8.24
N GLY A 13 9.37 2.16 9.20
CA GLY A 13 9.08 2.80 10.47
C GLY A 13 10.35 3.26 11.17
N THR A 14 10.16 4.11 12.16
CA THR A 14 11.24 4.58 13.02
C THR A 14 10.87 4.30 14.47
N PRO A 15 11.67 3.48 15.19
CA PRO A 15 11.40 3.22 16.60
C PRO A 15 11.48 4.50 17.42
N ARG A 16 10.63 4.60 18.44
CA ARG A 16 10.61 5.75 19.37
C ARG A 16 11.09 5.33 20.76
N GLY A 17 11.65 6.29 21.48
CA GLY A 17 12.06 6.09 22.86
C GLY A 17 13.23 5.16 22.99
N LYS A 18 13.09 4.11 23.83
CA LYS A 18 14.16 3.15 24.16
C LYS A 18 14.07 1.86 23.36
N ILE A 19 13.12 1.74 22.43
CA ILE A 19 12.94 0.55 21.61
C ILE A 19 14.12 0.46 20.63
N SER A 20 14.83 -0.65 20.65
CA SER A 20 15.89 -0.91 19.69
C SER A 20 15.34 -1.21 18.28
N SER A 21 16.19 -1.06 17.26
CA SER A 21 15.81 -1.43 15.91
C SER A 21 15.43 -2.91 15.79
N ASP A 22 16.12 -3.77 16.53
CA ASP A 22 15.90 -5.21 16.47
C ASP A 22 14.57 -5.61 17.14
N GLU A 23 14.22 -5.00 18.27
CA GLU A 23 12.90 -5.15 18.90
C GLU A 23 11.79 -4.64 17.99
N PHE A 24 11.98 -3.49 17.35
CA PHE A 24 11.00 -2.95 16.42
C PHE A 24 10.76 -3.89 15.23
N ILE A 25 11.82 -4.45 14.65
CA ILE A 25 11.73 -5.42 13.56
C ILE A 25 10.96 -6.66 14.01
N THR A 26 11.29 -7.20 15.19
CA THR A 26 10.62 -8.38 15.76
C THR A 26 9.10 -8.11 15.88
N HIS A 27 8.71 -6.99 16.48
CA HIS A 27 7.29 -6.63 16.59
C HIS A 27 6.59 -6.53 15.24
N VAL A 28 7.24 -5.91 14.24
CA VAL A 28 6.65 -5.80 12.89
C VAL A 28 6.48 -7.18 12.25
N LEU A 29 7.47 -8.05 12.37
CA LEU A 29 7.40 -9.41 11.81
C LEU A 29 6.37 -10.28 12.52
N ASP A 30 6.24 -10.15 13.84
CA ASP A 30 5.25 -10.86 14.64
C ASP A 30 3.83 -10.42 14.25
N GLU A 31 3.57 -9.11 14.12
CA GLU A 31 2.30 -8.59 13.63
C GLU A 31 1.98 -9.11 12.22
N PHE A 32 2.96 -9.11 11.32
CA PHE A 32 2.79 -9.69 9.99
C PHE A 32 2.42 -11.16 10.02
N SER A 33 3.08 -11.93 10.87
CA SER A 33 2.82 -13.37 11.02
C SER A 33 1.47 -13.66 11.66
N SER A 34 0.95 -12.72 12.46
CA SER A 34 -0.34 -12.84 13.15
C SER A 34 -1.53 -12.42 12.27
N VAL A 35 -1.28 -11.74 11.13
CA VAL A 35 -2.36 -11.29 10.23
C VAL A 35 -3.12 -12.49 9.69
N SER A 36 -4.36 -12.63 10.10
CA SER A 36 -5.28 -13.62 9.55
C SER A 36 -5.96 -13.06 8.30
N ILE A 37 -5.40 -13.36 7.15
CA ILE A 37 -6.00 -12.94 5.85
C ILE A 37 -7.42 -13.49 5.69
N ASP A 38 -7.69 -14.68 6.21
CA ASP A 38 -9.01 -15.32 6.10
C ASP A 38 -10.07 -14.63 6.98
N SER A 39 -9.67 -13.93 8.03
CA SER A 39 -10.58 -13.20 8.92
C SER A 39 -11.01 -11.82 8.39
N ILE A 40 -10.40 -11.34 7.30
CA ILE A 40 -10.81 -10.07 6.68
C ILE A 40 -12.29 -10.15 6.30
N SER A 41 -13.07 -9.19 6.81
CA SER A 41 -14.52 -9.11 6.60
C SER A 41 -14.89 -8.24 5.40
N GLN A 42 -16.12 -8.39 4.92
CA GLN A 42 -16.66 -7.51 3.88
C GLN A 42 -16.73 -6.05 4.37
N GLU A 43 -17.08 -5.84 5.64
CA GLU A 43 -17.15 -4.49 6.23
C GLU A 43 -15.79 -3.77 6.24
N GLU A 44 -14.71 -4.49 6.53
CA GLU A 44 -13.35 -3.95 6.45
C GLU A 44 -12.98 -3.57 5.03
N LEU A 45 -13.30 -4.41 4.05
CA LEU A 45 -13.08 -4.11 2.64
C LEU A 45 -13.88 -2.87 2.20
N ASP A 46 -15.15 -2.77 2.56
CA ASP A 46 -16.01 -1.66 2.22
C ASP A 46 -15.50 -0.36 2.87
N SER A 47 -15.05 -0.42 4.12
CA SER A 47 -14.41 0.70 4.81
C SER A 47 -13.12 1.14 4.11
N ALA A 48 -12.30 0.21 3.64
CA ALA A 48 -11.08 0.51 2.89
C ALA A 48 -11.41 1.19 1.55
N LYS A 49 -12.39 0.69 0.80
CA LYS A 49 -12.88 1.30 -0.44
C LYS A 49 -13.39 2.73 -0.21
N ALA A 50 -14.19 2.94 0.85
CA ALA A 50 -14.69 4.25 1.20
C ALA A 50 -13.55 5.25 1.50
N ARG A 51 -12.50 4.82 2.18
CA ARG A 51 -11.29 5.66 2.42
C ARG A 51 -10.56 6.00 1.12
N VAL A 52 -10.38 5.03 0.22
CA VAL A 52 -9.76 5.26 -1.10
C VAL A 52 -10.56 6.30 -1.88
N LYS A 53 -11.88 6.16 -1.91
CA LYS A 53 -12.80 7.08 -2.59
C LYS A 53 -12.74 8.49 -1.98
N SER A 54 -12.85 8.61 -0.66
CA SER A 54 -12.78 9.90 0.04
C SER A 54 -11.45 10.61 -0.21
N ASN A 55 -10.33 9.89 -0.09
CA ASN A 55 -9.02 10.45 -0.35
C ASN A 55 -8.84 10.92 -1.80
N SER A 56 -9.53 10.29 -2.75
CA SER A 56 -9.48 10.69 -4.14
C SER A 56 -10.16 12.03 -4.37
N VAL A 57 -11.35 12.22 -3.81
CA VAL A 57 -12.12 13.47 -3.96
C VAL A 57 -11.28 14.67 -3.52
N PHE A 58 -10.68 14.61 -2.32
CA PHE A 58 -9.84 15.70 -1.81
C PHE A 58 -8.60 15.99 -2.66
N LYS A 59 -8.03 14.95 -3.29
CA LYS A 59 -6.85 15.12 -4.14
C LYS A 59 -7.18 15.77 -5.47
N PHE A 60 -8.37 15.53 -6.02
CA PHE A 60 -8.81 16.11 -7.28
C PHE A 60 -9.32 17.56 -7.18
N ASP A 61 -9.52 18.09 -5.98
CA ASP A 61 -9.86 19.51 -5.78
C ASP A 61 -8.69 20.46 -6.13
N SER A 62 -7.48 19.96 -6.22
CA SER A 62 -6.29 20.75 -6.55
C SER A 62 -5.86 20.56 -8.01
N VAL A 63 -5.97 21.60 -8.82
CA VAL A 63 -5.51 21.63 -10.22
C VAL A 63 -4.01 21.32 -10.30
N PHE A 64 -3.21 21.81 -9.35
CA PHE A 64 -1.79 21.52 -9.28
C PHE A 64 -1.54 20.01 -9.05
N TYR A 65 -2.30 19.40 -8.15
CA TYR A 65 -2.17 17.96 -7.89
C TYR A 65 -2.58 17.14 -9.11
N GLN A 66 -3.65 17.50 -9.80
CA GLN A 66 -4.08 16.84 -11.04
C GLN A 66 -2.96 16.90 -12.10
N ALA A 67 -2.42 18.09 -12.36
CA ALA A 67 -1.34 18.27 -13.32
C ALA A 67 -0.10 17.47 -12.97
N MET A 68 0.27 17.44 -11.67
CA MET A 68 1.39 16.64 -11.17
C MET A 68 1.16 15.14 -11.39
N GLN A 69 -0.04 14.62 -11.13
CA GLN A 69 -0.36 13.20 -11.35
C GLN A 69 -0.30 12.83 -12.83
N VAL A 70 -0.88 13.64 -13.71
CA VAL A 70 -0.81 13.43 -15.15
C VAL A 70 0.66 13.44 -15.61
N GLY A 71 1.43 14.45 -15.23
CA GLY A 71 2.85 14.55 -15.57
C GLY A 71 3.67 13.35 -15.10
N MET A 72 3.44 12.89 -13.87
CA MET A 72 4.12 11.70 -13.32
C MET A 72 3.78 10.40 -14.08
N LEU A 73 2.57 10.23 -14.53
CA LEU A 73 2.15 9.07 -15.30
C LEU A 73 2.77 9.10 -16.70
N GLU A 74 2.64 10.22 -17.39
CA GLU A 74 3.18 10.40 -18.74
C GLU A 74 4.70 10.26 -18.81
N THR A 75 5.43 10.76 -17.80
CA THR A 75 6.90 10.55 -17.71
C THR A 75 7.31 9.09 -17.51
N LYS A 76 6.39 8.25 -17.03
CA LYS A 76 6.56 6.80 -16.88
C LYS A 76 6.00 6.01 -18.05
N ASN A 77 5.56 6.67 -19.10
CA ASN A 77 4.89 6.07 -20.25
C ASN A 77 3.62 5.27 -19.85
N ILE A 78 2.88 5.79 -18.88
CA ILE A 78 1.59 5.28 -18.40
C ILE A 78 0.53 6.32 -18.75
N SER A 79 -0.51 5.93 -19.49
CA SER A 79 -1.61 6.85 -19.83
C SER A 79 -2.26 7.43 -18.58
N TRP A 80 -2.54 8.73 -18.59
CA TRP A 80 -3.28 9.44 -17.55
C TRP A 80 -4.68 8.85 -17.30
N GLU A 81 -5.30 8.22 -18.29
CA GLU A 81 -6.58 7.52 -18.16
C GLU A 81 -6.54 6.41 -17.09
N THR A 82 -5.34 5.96 -16.71
CA THR A 82 -5.13 5.04 -15.61
C THR A 82 -5.67 5.58 -14.28
N LEU A 83 -5.76 6.90 -14.12
CA LEU A 83 -6.33 7.51 -12.91
C LEU A 83 -7.82 7.18 -12.78
N ASP A 84 -8.60 7.35 -13.82
CA ASP A 84 -10.04 7.04 -13.82
C ASP A 84 -10.27 5.54 -13.67
N ARG A 85 -9.47 4.75 -14.37
CA ARG A 85 -9.52 3.30 -14.28
C ARG A 85 -9.20 2.78 -12.88
N TYR A 86 -8.28 3.43 -12.16
CA TYR A 86 -7.90 3.03 -10.81
C TYR A 86 -9.11 3.03 -9.86
N TYR A 87 -9.95 4.04 -9.91
CA TYR A 87 -11.12 4.12 -9.04
C TYR A 87 -12.18 3.08 -9.39
N THR A 88 -12.46 2.93 -10.67
CA THR A 88 -13.42 1.92 -11.15
C THR A 88 -12.96 0.51 -10.75
N VAL A 89 -11.68 0.20 -10.93
CA VAL A 89 -11.11 -1.10 -10.54
C VAL A 89 -11.13 -1.26 -9.03
N SER A 90 -10.78 -0.22 -8.25
CA SER A 90 -10.78 -0.34 -6.79
C SER A 90 -12.18 -0.61 -6.21
N GLU A 91 -13.23 -0.09 -6.81
CA GLU A 91 -14.61 -0.39 -6.43
C GLU A 91 -15.03 -1.84 -6.76
N SER A 92 -14.52 -2.41 -7.85
CA SER A 92 -14.85 -3.77 -8.28
C SER A 92 -14.11 -4.88 -7.52
N ILE A 93 -13.05 -4.55 -6.78
CA ILE A 93 -12.28 -5.54 -6.01
C ILE A 93 -13.18 -6.33 -5.06
N THR A 94 -13.07 -7.65 -5.10
CA THR A 94 -13.82 -8.57 -4.24
C THR A 94 -13.01 -9.00 -3.01
N LEU A 95 -13.71 -9.52 -2.00
CA LEU A 95 -13.08 -10.04 -0.80
C LEU A 95 -12.16 -11.22 -1.12
N ASP A 96 -12.56 -12.10 -2.05
CA ASP A 96 -11.76 -13.25 -2.46
C ASP A 96 -10.46 -12.82 -3.16
N GLU A 97 -10.50 -11.78 -3.99
CA GLU A 97 -9.29 -11.22 -4.62
C GLU A 97 -8.34 -10.65 -3.57
N ILE A 98 -8.84 -9.90 -2.57
CA ILE A 98 -8.00 -9.38 -1.48
C ILE A 98 -7.36 -10.52 -0.69
N LYS A 99 -8.12 -11.55 -0.34
CA LYS A 99 -7.59 -12.71 0.38
C LYS A 99 -6.56 -13.47 -0.45
N SER A 100 -6.79 -13.64 -1.74
CA SER A 100 -5.86 -14.29 -2.66
C SER A 100 -4.53 -13.53 -2.77
N VAL A 101 -4.60 -12.22 -2.98
CA VAL A 101 -3.42 -11.34 -3.05
C VAL A 101 -2.68 -11.31 -1.71
N GLY A 102 -3.40 -11.19 -0.59
CA GLY A 102 -2.80 -11.22 0.74
C GLY A 102 -2.02 -12.50 1.01
N LYS A 103 -2.57 -13.65 0.67
CA LYS A 103 -1.88 -14.94 0.79
C LYS A 103 -0.64 -15.00 -0.10
N SER A 104 -0.76 -14.58 -1.36
CA SER A 104 0.32 -14.67 -2.34
C SER A 104 1.50 -13.75 -2.04
N TYR A 105 1.23 -12.51 -1.63
CA TYR A 105 2.26 -11.48 -1.51
C TYR A 105 2.71 -11.21 -0.06
N ILE A 106 1.89 -11.50 0.93
CA ILE A 106 2.20 -11.25 2.34
C ILE A 106 2.64 -12.54 3.03
N LEU A 107 1.80 -13.58 3.03
CA LEU A 107 2.07 -14.79 3.81
C LEU A 107 3.10 -15.70 3.16
N ASN A 108 3.13 -15.82 1.84
CA ASN A 108 4.01 -16.75 1.13
C ASN A 108 5.40 -16.20 0.82
N ASN A 109 5.67 -14.93 1.12
CA ASN A 109 6.95 -14.29 0.85
C ASN A 109 7.72 -13.99 2.14
N LYS A 110 9.03 -14.23 2.11
CA LYS A 110 9.91 -13.78 3.19
C LYS A 110 10.29 -12.31 2.95
N PRO A 111 10.07 -11.41 3.93
CA PRO A 111 10.45 -10.04 3.80
C PRO A 111 11.98 -9.87 3.81
N LEU A 112 12.47 -8.92 3.00
CA LEU A 112 13.83 -8.41 3.11
C LEU A 112 13.82 -7.26 4.12
N VAL A 113 14.63 -7.39 5.18
CA VAL A 113 14.74 -6.36 6.22
C VAL A 113 16.02 -5.56 6.01
N THR A 114 15.89 -4.24 5.97
CA THR A 114 17.03 -3.31 5.91
C THR A 114 16.96 -2.31 7.06
N VAL A 115 18.11 -2.00 7.66
CA VAL A 115 18.21 -1.08 8.80
C VAL A 115 19.21 0.02 8.49
N LEU A 116 18.77 1.27 8.58
CA LEU A 116 19.65 2.43 8.55
C LEU A 116 19.94 2.85 9.98
N ARG A 117 21.22 2.78 10.39
CA ARG A 117 21.67 3.22 11.70
C ARG A 117 22.51 4.51 11.56
N PRO A 118 22.41 5.47 12.50
CA PRO A 118 23.29 6.63 12.49
C PRO A 118 24.75 6.16 12.63
N LYS A 119 25.67 6.86 11.95
CA LYS A 119 27.10 6.68 12.20
C LYS A 119 27.40 7.10 13.65
N GLN A 120 28.05 6.23 14.40
CA GLN A 120 28.69 6.58 15.66
C GLN A 120 29.88 7.48 15.40
#